data_25e6c7a90e8f583e6b0be502d40de060
#
_entry.id   25e6c7a90e8f583e6b0be502d40de060
#
_cell.length_a   1.000
_cell.length_b   1.000
_cell.length_c   1.000
_cell.angle_alpha   90.00
_cell.angle_beta   90.00
_cell.angle_gamma   90.00
#
_symmetry.space_group_name_H-M   'P 1'
#
loop_
_entity.id
_entity.type
_entity.pdbx_description
1 polymer ?
#
loop_
_entity_poly.entity_id
_entity_poly.type
_entity_poly.pdbx_seq_one_letter_code
_entity_poly.pdbx_strand_id
1 'polypeptide(L)'
;MLLKAAGYIVSYWFEQMNYTYKKIWLIVFPVMMSILIEQLINITDALFLGHVGDVELGASALAGIWFLAIYMLGFGFSLGLQVVIARRNGEQRYAETGKTFFQGLFFLLILAVLLCLLSKIFSPVLLKHLITSDDVYNAVICYLDWRIWGLLFSFPFLALRSFLVGITQTKALNMAAFTAVLVNIPLNWLLIFGFDMGISGAAIASSFAEMCSLAVLAAYMFRHIDKKAYGLYWHIDITVLKEVFSISVWSMLQFFTSVAIWFLFFVAIERLGETELAVSNIVRSVSALFSVIVNALAGVTGSLVSNLIGAGEKKKVFPLCHKIIRLGYATGIPLIAFALFFHQPIIGAYTENPGIVQLAWAPFLVMLLNYFFALPGYVYLNAATGTGATRTVFIFQVTTTIAYLFCLWGLDYRNVPLAAYWAVEYLYVILLGTQSVIYLKYKQY
;
A
#
# COMPACT_ATOMS: atom_id res chain seq x y z
N MET A 1 8.91 -39.39 26.87
CA MET A 1 7.79 -38.48 26.61
C MET A 1 8.23 -37.14 26.03
N LEU A 2 9.23 -36.47 26.62
CA LEU A 2 9.77 -35.17 26.17
C LEU A 2 10.38 -35.20 24.74
N LEU A 3 11.08 -36.24 24.33
CA LEU A 3 11.65 -36.38 22.99
C LEU A 3 10.57 -36.59 21.89
N LYS A 4 9.44 -37.24 22.19
CA LYS A 4 8.30 -37.35 21.27
C LYS A 4 7.55 -36.03 21.17
N ALA A 5 7.38 -35.28 22.25
CA ALA A 5 6.78 -33.95 22.24
C ALA A 5 7.66 -32.95 21.48
N ALA A 6 8.98 -32.98 21.66
CA ALA A 6 9.91 -32.18 20.88
C ALA A 6 9.88 -32.54 19.38
N GLY A 7 9.81 -33.84 19.04
CA GLY A 7 9.65 -34.29 17.64
C GLY A 7 8.34 -33.85 17.02
N TYR A 8 7.21 -33.88 17.76
CA TYR A 8 5.92 -33.34 17.31
C TYR A 8 5.93 -31.83 17.13
N ILE A 9 6.56 -31.10 18.07
CA ILE A 9 6.71 -29.64 17.97
C ILE A 9 7.59 -29.30 16.76
N VAL A 10 8.70 -29.99 16.56
CA VAL A 10 9.60 -29.77 15.43
C VAL A 10 8.92 -30.12 14.09
N SER A 11 8.18 -31.24 13.99
CA SER A 11 7.45 -31.61 12.76
C SER A 11 6.31 -30.64 12.45
N TYR A 12 5.56 -30.22 13.44
CA TYR A 12 4.53 -29.19 13.31
C TYR A 12 5.12 -27.85 12.82
N TRP A 13 6.32 -27.53 13.27
CA TRP A 13 7.08 -26.36 12.84
C TRP A 13 7.59 -26.43 11.40
N PHE A 14 8.13 -27.60 11.00
CA PHE A 14 8.53 -27.82 9.61
C PHE A 14 7.34 -27.73 8.66
N GLU A 15 6.15 -28.18 9.07
CA GLU A 15 4.90 -27.97 8.33
C GLU A 15 4.47 -26.51 8.29
N GLN A 16 4.66 -25.74 9.36
CA GLN A 16 4.33 -24.31 9.39
C GLN A 16 5.21 -23.47 8.47
N MET A 17 6.50 -23.79 8.29
CA MET A 17 7.43 -23.06 7.41
C MET A 17 7.42 -23.58 5.97
N ASN A 18 6.63 -24.59 5.64
CA ASN A 18 6.44 -25.02 4.26
C ASN A 18 5.29 -24.24 3.63
N TYR A 19 5.63 -23.13 2.97
CA TYR A 19 4.66 -22.29 2.26
C TYR A 19 4.22 -22.96 0.95
N THR A 20 3.10 -23.70 1.02
CA THR A 20 2.38 -24.23 -0.13
C THR A 20 1.60 -23.11 -0.83
N TYR A 21 1.22 -23.29 -2.10
CA TYR A 21 0.36 -22.33 -2.82
C TYR A 21 -0.93 -22.02 -2.07
N LYS A 22 -1.59 -23.05 -1.52
CA LYS A 22 -2.80 -22.88 -0.69
C LYS A 22 -2.54 -22.00 0.53
N LYS A 23 -1.44 -22.22 1.24
CA LYS A 23 -1.09 -21.45 2.43
C LYS A 23 -0.74 -20.00 2.09
N ILE A 24 0.03 -19.79 1.02
CA ILE A 24 0.33 -18.44 0.49
C ILE A 24 -0.97 -17.72 0.16
N TRP A 25 -1.88 -18.37 -0.57
CA TRP A 25 -3.17 -17.79 -0.95
C TRP A 25 -4.02 -17.41 0.26
N LEU A 26 -4.09 -18.28 1.27
CA LEU A 26 -4.84 -18.02 2.50
C LEU A 26 -4.30 -16.80 3.29
N ILE A 27 -3.02 -16.47 3.14
CA ILE A 27 -2.41 -15.29 3.77
C ILE A 27 -2.59 -14.05 2.89
N VAL A 28 -2.40 -14.19 1.58
CA VAL A 28 -2.45 -13.08 0.60
C VAL A 28 -3.88 -12.61 0.35
N PHE A 29 -4.83 -13.52 0.22
CA PHE A 29 -6.21 -13.19 -0.15
C PHE A 29 -6.87 -12.17 0.80
N PRO A 30 -6.77 -12.29 2.14
CA PRO A 30 -7.30 -11.28 3.04
C PRO A 30 -6.63 -9.90 2.89
N VAL A 31 -5.34 -9.88 2.63
CA VAL A 31 -4.61 -8.62 2.38
C VAL A 31 -5.05 -7.99 1.06
N MET A 32 -5.20 -8.80 0.02
CA MET A 32 -5.69 -8.37 -1.28
C MET A 32 -7.11 -7.79 -1.19
N MET A 33 -8.02 -8.49 -0.49
CA MET A 33 -9.38 -8.02 -0.26
C MET A 33 -9.41 -6.72 0.54
N SER A 34 -8.54 -6.57 1.55
CA SER A 34 -8.42 -5.33 2.31
C SER A 34 -8.04 -4.14 1.40
N ILE A 35 -7.05 -4.31 0.52
CA ILE A 35 -6.63 -3.26 -0.42
C ILE A 35 -7.73 -2.98 -1.47
N LEU A 36 -8.39 -4.02 -1.98
CA LEU A 36 -9.49 -3.86 -2.95
C LEU A 36 -10.65 -3.06 -2.36
N ILE A 37 -11.03 -3.39 -1.13
CA ILE A 37 -12.12 -2.73 -0.41
C ILE A 37 -11.77 -1.25 -0.16
N GLU A 38 -10.52 -0.95 0.18
CA GLU A 38 -10.03 0.42 0.34
C GLU A 38 -10.18 1.22 -0.97
N GLN A 39 -9.91 0.60 -2.14
CA GLN A 39 -10.14 1.23 -3.44
C GLN A 39 -11.63 1.47 -3.72
N LEU A 40 -12.51 0.52 -3.34
CA LEU A 40 -13.96 0.69 -3.49
C LEU A 40 -14.49 1.85 -2.64
N ILE A 41 -13.99 2.05 -1.42
CA ILE A 41 -14.34 3.20 -0.57
C ILE A 41 -13.96 4.50 -1.29
N ASN A 42 -12.73 4.61 -1.80
CA ASN A 42 -12.28 5.80 -2.51
C ASN A 42 -13.15 6.11 -3.74
N ILE A 43 -13.57 5.09 -4.50
CA ILE A 43 -14.47 5.24 -5.64
C ILE A 43 -15.86 5.72 -5.18
N THR A 44 -16.40 5.14 -4.12
CA THR A 44 -17.72 5.50 -3.58
C THR A 44 -17.73 6.92 -3.04
N ASP A 45 -16.68 7.35 -2.32
CA ASP A 45 -16.53 8.71 -1.83
C ASP A 45 -16.52 9.71 -2.99
N ALA A 46 -15.75 9.41 -4.06
CA ALA A 46 -15.71 10.25 -5.26
C ALA A 46 -17.06 10.31 -5.99
N LEU A 47 -17.79 9.19 -6.08
CA LEU A 47 -19.13 9.16 -6.68
C LEU A 47 -20.12 10.03 -5.89
N PHE A 48 -20.15 9.93 -4.57
CA PHE A 48 -21.03 10.75 -3.74
C PHE A 48 -20.69 12.23 -3.85
N LEU A 49 -19.40 12.59 -3.78
CA LEU A 49 -18.98 13.99 -3.89
C LEU A 49 -19.20 14.57 -5.30
N GLY A 50 -19.12 13.76 -6.35
CA GLY A 50 -19.50 14.17 -7.71
C GLY A 50 -20.96 14.53 -7.86
N HIS A 51 -21.86 14.01 -7.00
CA HIS A 51 -23.27 14.42 -6.96
C HIS A 51 -23.51 15.69 -6.11
N VAL A 52 -22.53 16.10 -5.29
CA VAL A 52 -22.59 17.37 -4.54
C VAL A 52 -22.18 18.52 -5.43
N GLY A 53 -21.04 18.39 -6.13
CA GLY A 53 -20.56 19.41 -7.05
C GLY A 53 -19.16 19.14 -7.60
N ASP A 54 -18.83 19.83 -8.68
CA ASP A 54 -17.52 19.71 -9.33
C ASP A 54 -16.38 20.26 -8.46
N VAL A 55 -16.67 21.28 -7.65
CA VAL A 55 -15.73 21.89 -6.71
C VAL A 55 -15.37 20.88 -5.62
N GLU A 56 -16.37 20.23 -5.02
CA GLU A 56 -16.20 19.25 -3.94
C GLU A 56 -15.46 18.00 -4.45
N LEU A 57 -15.79 17.54 -5.66
CA LEU A 57 -15.10 16.42 -6.28
C LEU A 57 -13.62 16.75 -6.53
N GLY A 58 -13.33 17.91 -7.13
CA GLY A 58 -11.97 18.37 -7.38
C GLY A 58 -11.18 18.60 -6.08
N ALA A 59 -11.82 19.19 -5.09
CA ALA A 59 -11.23 19.44 -3.77
C ALA A 59 -10.88 18.13 -3.05
N SER A 60 -11.77 17.13 -3.09
CA SER A 60 -11.52 15.82 -2.46
C SER A 60 -10.33 15.09 -3.09
N ALA A 61 -10.14 15.21 -4.40
CA ALA A 61 -9.00 14.63 -5.10
C ALA A 61 -7.67 15.27 -4.65
N LEU A 62 -7.61 16.61 -4.57
CA LEU A 62 -6.42 17.34 -4.10
C LEU A 62 -6.11 17.05 -2.63
N ALA A 63 -7.13 17.10 -1.78
CA ALA A 63 -7.01 16.78 -0.36
C ALA A 63 -6.60 15.31 -0.14
N GLY A 64 -7.11 14.40 -0.98
CA GLY A 64 -6.75 12.98 -0.97
C GLY A 64 -5.27 12.74 -1.27
N ILE A 65 -4.68 13.46 -2.23
CA ILE A 65 -3.24 13.38 -2.53
C ILE A 65 -2.41 13.88 -1.33
N TRP A 66 -2.82 15.00 -0.72
CA TRP A 66 -2.17 15.52 0.48
C TRP A 66 -2.21 14.53 1.64
N PHE A 67 -3.41 13.99 1.92
CA PHE A 67 -3.60 12.96 2.95
C PHE A 67 -2.77 11.70 2.67
N LEU A 68 -2.76 11.24 1.42
CA LEU A 68 -1.99 10.06 1.00
C LEU A 68 -0.49 10.24 1.25
N ALA A 69 0.08 11.41 0.93
CA ALA A 69 1.50 11.69 1.16
C ALA A 69 1.86 11.56 2.65
N ILE A 70 1.00 12.08 3.53
CA ILE A 70 1.16 11.98 4.99
C ILE A 70 0.98 10.52 5.46
N TYR A 71 -0.07 9.85 4.98
CA TYR A 71 -0.39 8.45 5.32
C TYR A 71 0.75 7.49 4.96
N MET A 72 1.45 7.73 3.84
CA MET A 72 2.56 6.89 3.37
C MET A 72 3.75 6.88 4.32
N LEU A 73 3.93 7.91 5.16
CA LEU A 73 4.94 7.88 6.22
C LEU A 73 4.61 6.82 7.27
N GLY A 74 3.36 6.79 7.75
CA GLY A 74 2.91 5.75 8.69
C GLY A 74 2.90 4.35 8.07
N PHE A 75 2.47 4.25 6.81
CA PHE A 75 2.48 2.99 6.07
C PHE A 75 3.90 2.43 5.90
N GLY A 76 4.86 3.25 5.49
CA GLY A 76 6.26 2.84 5.38
C GLY A 76 6.85 2.38 6.72
N PHE A 77 6.56 3.09 7.81
CA PHE A 77 6.95 2.65 9.15
C PHE A 77 6.34 1.29 9.50
N SER A 78 5.06 1.11 9.21
CA SER A 78 4.33 -0.12 9.52
C SER A 78 4.91 -1.34 8.81
N LEU A 79 5.43 -1.20 7.60
CA LEU A 79 6.11 -2.29 6.87
C LEU A 79 7.46 -2.65 7.48
N GLY A 80 8.24 -1.67 7.94
CA GLY A 80 9.45 -1.95 8.72
C GLY A 80 9.14 -2.67 10.03
N LEU A 81 8.12 -2.23 10.75
CA LEU A 81 7.60 -2.91 11.95
C LEU A 81 7.20 -4.36 11.65
N GLN A 82 6.47 -4.59 10.54
CA GLN A 82 6.04 -5.92 10.09
C GLN A 82 7.23 -6.85 9.86
N VAL A 83 8.33 -6.35 9.28
CA VAL A 83 9.57 -7.13 9.03
C VAL A 83 10.19 -7.58 10.35
N VAL A 84 10.31 -6.69 11.34
CA VAL A 84 10.88 -7.04 12.67
C VAL A 84 9.99 -8.05 13.39
N ILE A 85 8.68 -7.83 13.40
CA ILE A 85 7.69 -8.75 13.98
C ILE A 85 7.77 -10.13 13.33
N ALA A 86 7.79 -10.18 11.99
CA ALA A 86 7.87 -11.42 11.23
C ALA A 86 9.17 -12.19 11.50
N ARG A 87 10.30 -11.48 11.65
CA ARG A 87 11.58 -12.10 11.99
C ARG A 87 11.53 -12.75 13.36
N ARG A 88 11.08 -12.02 14.39
CA ARG A 88 10.95 -12.54 15.77
C ARG A 88 9.96 -13.70 15.86
N ASN A 89 8.89 -13.64 15.07
CA ASN A 89 7.96 -14.77 14.95
C ASN A 89 8.63 -16.00 14.34
N GLY A 90 9.44 -15.85 13.29
CA GLY A 90 10.24 -16.92 12.69
C GLY A 90 11.30 -17.49 13.65
N GLU A 91 11.92 -16.66 14.49
CA GLU A 91 12.85 -17.03 15.54
C GLU A 91 12.19 -17.70 16.76
N GLN A 92 10.85 -17.84 16.77
CA GLN A 92 10.05 -18.33 17.92
C GLN A 92 10.12 -17.44 19.18
N ARG A 93 10.59 -16.21 19.03
CA ARG A 93 10.65 -15.22 20.10
C ARG A 93 9.32 -14.50 20.25
N TYR A 94 8.25 -15.27 20.46
CA TYR A 94 6.88 -14.76 20.46
C TYR A 94 6.63 -13.64 21.47
N ALA A 95 7.16 -13.78 22.68
CA ALA A 95 7.01 -12.76 23.72
C ALA A 95 7.64 -11.41 23.32
N GLU A 96 8.70 -11.43 22.50
CA GLU A 96 9.32 -10.21 21.99
C GLU A 96 8.57 -9.62 20.81
N THR A 97 7.79 -10.44 20.11
CA THR A 97 6.91 -9.99 19.03
C THR A 97 5.88 -8.98 19.54
N GLY A 98 5.24 -9.26 20.68
CA GLY A 98 4.30 -8.33 21.31
C GLY A 98 4.98 -7.06 21.85
N LYS A 99 6.17 -7.18 22.43
CA LYS A 99 6.96 -6.00 22.84
C LYS A 99 7.24 -5.10 21.63
N THR A 100 7.66 -5.69 20.51
CA THR A 100 7.91 -4.95 19.25
C THR A 100 6.65 -4.25 18.76
N PHE A 101 5.52 -4.94 18.77
CA PHE A 101 4.22 -4.38 18.37
C PHE A 101 3.89 -3.11 19.18
N PHE A 102 4.01 -3.15 20.51
CA PHE A 102 3.70 -1.98 21.33
C PHE A 102 4.63 -0.81 21.07
N GLN A 103 5.94 -1.06 20.85
CA GLN A 103 6.85 0.03 20.48
C GLN A 103 6.44 0.69 19.16
N GLY A 104 6.07 -0.12 18.15
CA GLY A 104 5.58 0.38 16.87
C GLY A 104 4.25 1.12 17.00
N LEU A 105 3.32 0.61 17.78
CA LEU A 105 2.03 1.25 18.07
C LEU A 105 2.23 2.63 18.73
N PHE A 106 3.09 2.72 19.73
CA PHE A 106 3.45 3.98 20.39
C PHE A 106 4.00 5.00 19.41
N PHE A 107 4.99 4.58 18.64
CA PHE A 107 5.58 5.48 17.66
C PHE A 107 4.55 5.98 16.66
N LEU A 108 3.71 5.09 16.13
CA LEU A 108 2.67 5.46 15.15
C LEU A 108 1.61 6.39 15.77
N LEU A 109 1.24 6.20 17.04
CA LEU A 109 0.33 7.13 17.73
C LEU A 109 0.94 8.52 17.89
N ILE A 110 2.20 8.59 18.32
CA ILE A 110 2.92 9.88 18.45
C ILE A 110 3.05 10.53 17.07
N LEU A 111 3.40 9.76 16.06
CA LEU A 111 3.53 10.24 14.68
C LEU A 111 2.17 10.73 14.15
N ALA A 112 1.07 10.03 14.43
CA ALA A 112 -0.27 10.46 14.03
C ALA A 112 -0.62 11.83 14.63
N VAL A 113 -0.43 12.00 15.94
CA VAL A 113 -0.69 13.29 16.61
C VAL A 113 0.20 14.39 16.02
N LEU A 114 1.49 14.12 15.86
CA LEU A 114 2.43 15.08 15.29
C LEU A 114 2.02 15.52 13.87
N LEU A 115 1.70 14.55 13.01
CA LEU A 115 1.31 14.84 11.62
C LEU A 115 -0.06 15.50 11.52
N CYS A 116 -1.01 15.19 12.42
CA CYS A 116 -2.27 15.92 12.53
C CYS A 116 -2.02 17.40 12.86
N LEU A 117 -1.20 17.68 13.87
CA LEU A 117 -0.87 19.06 14.27
C LEU A 117 -0.11 19.79 13.18
N LEU A 118 0.91 19.17 12.60
CA LEU A 118 1.68 19.77 11.49
C LEU A 118 0.79 20.05 10.28
N SER A 119 -0.08 19.11 9.90
CA SER A 119 -1.00 19.34 8.79
C SER A 119 -1.96 20.48 9.07
N LYS A 120 -2.52 20.59 10.28
CA LYS A 120 -3.39 21.71 10.67
C LYS A 120 -2.70 23.08 10.58
N ILE A 121 -1.41 23.13 10.89
CA ILE A 121 -0.63 24.38 10.85
C ILE A 121 -0.17 24.70 9.43
N PHE A 122 0.36 23.72 8.70
CA PHE A 122 1.05 23.95 7.45
C PHE A 122 0.17 23.82 6.21
N SER A 123 -0.87 22.96 6.23
CA SER A 123 -1.71 22.78 5.03
C SER A 123 -2.40 24.07 4.59
N PRO A 124 -2.97 24.93 5.46
CA PRO A 124 -3.59 26.17 4.99
C PRO A 124 -2.59 27.09 4.31
N VAL A 125 -1.37 27.20 4.85
CA VAL A 125 -0.33 28.09 4.29
C VAL A 125 0.18 27.55 2.96
N LEU A 126 0.53 26.26 2.90
CA LEU A 126 1.12 25.67 1.69
C LEU A 126 0.10 25.57 0.56
N LEU A 127 -1.13 25.10 0.86
CA LEU A 127 -2.16 24.91 -0.16
C LEU A 127 -2.69 26.24 -0.72
N LYS A 128 -2.67 27.32 0.06
CA LYS A 128 -3.04 28.64 -0.44
C LYS A 128 -2.12 29.16 -1.54
N HIS A 129 -0.85 28.73 -1.54
CA HIS A 129 0.10 29.08 -2.61
C HIS A 129 0.00 28.16 -3.83
N LEU A 130 -0.61 27.00 -3.69
CA LEU A 130 -0.70 25.98 -4.75
C LEU A 130 -2.06 26.00 -5.46
N ILE A 131 -3.14 26.39 -4.78
CA ILE A 131 -4.51 26.37 -5.29
C ILE A 131 -4.92 27.80 -5.69
N THR A 132 -5.29 27.98 -6.95
CA THR A 132 -5.63 29.31 -7.49
C THR A 132 -7.09 29.69 -7.19
N SER A 133 -8.02 28.70 -7.17
CA SER A 133 -9.45 28.96 -6.90
C SER A 133 -9.71 29.00 -5.41
N ASP A 134 -10.30 30.10 -4.91
CA ASP A 134 -10.67 30.24 -3.50
C ASP A 134 -11.75 29.23 -3.08
N ASP A 135 -12.70 28.89 -3.94
CA ASP A 135 -13.74 27.91 -3.67
C ASP A 135 -13.16 26.51 -3.49
N VAL A 136 -12.27 26.09 -4.39
CA VAL A 136 -11.56 24.81 -4.28
C VAL A 136 -10.67 24.79 -3.04
N TYR A 137 -9.95 25.88 -2.75
CA TYR A 137 -9.11 25.98 -1.56
C TYR A 137 -9.93 25.79 -0.27
N ASN A 138 -11.04 26.52 -0.15
CA ASN A 138 -11.91 26.43 1.02
C ASN A 138 -12.48 25.01 1.20
N ALA A 139 -12.92 24.38 0.11
CA ALA A 139 -13.39 23.00 0.13
C ALA A 139 -12.28 21.99 0.54
N VAL A 140 -11.05 22.17 0.04
CA VAL A 140 -9.89 21.33 0.43
C VAL A 140 -9.59 21.45 1.92
N ILE A 141 -9.56 22.69 2.45
CA ILE A 141 -9.31 22.91 3.89
C ILE A 141 -10.44 22.31 4.73
N CYS A 142 -11.68 22.53 4.32
CA CYS A 142 -12.86 21.98 4.99
C CYS A 142 -12.82 20.43 5.06
N TYR A 143 -12.42 19.76 3.98
CA TYR A 143 -12.19 18.32 3.95
C TYR A 143 -11.07 17.87 4.89
N LEU A 144 -9.89 18.52 4.78
CA LEU A 144 -8.70 18.17 5.56
C LEU A 144 -8.91 18.41 7.05
N ASP A 145 -9.71 19.41 7.43
CA ASP A 145 -10.03 19.71 8.83
C ASP A 145 -10.63 18.53 9.57
N TRP A 146 -11.39 17.70 8.90
CA TRP A 146 -11.98 16.49 9.46
C TRP A 146 -11.19 15.24 9.11
N ARG A 147 -10.72 15.12 7.88
CA ARG A 147 -10.05 13.90 7.37
C ARG A 147 -8.74 13.60 8.08
N ILE A 148 -7.98 14.64 8.45
CA ILE A 148 -6.66 14.48 9.07
C ILE A 148 -6.74 13.75 10.42
N TRP A 149 -7.83 13.89 11.16
CA TRP A 149 -8.05 13.16 12.42
C TRP A 149 -8.20 11.66 12.22
N GLY A 150 -8.52 11.21 11.01
CA GLY A 150 -8.52 9.80 10.65
C GLY A 150 -7.15 9.13 10.85
N LEU A 151 -6.03 9.88 10.82
CA LEU A 151 -4.70 9.33 11.13
C LEU A 151 -4.60 8.72 12.52
N LEU A 152 -5.37 9.23 13.50
CA LEU A 152 -5.41 8.68 14.85
C LEU A 152 -5.99 7.26 14.91
N PHE A 153 -6.74 6.86 13.90
CA PHE A 153 -7.34 5.54 13.77
C PHE A 153 -6.58 4.68 12.76
N SER A 154 -6.19 5.25 11.63
CA SER A 154 -5.50 4.51 10.58
C SER A 154 -4.08 4.10 10.96
N PHE A 155 -3.32 4.90 11.73
CA PHE A 155 -1.97 4.52 12.14
C PHE A 155 -1.93 3.38 13.16
N PRO A 156 -2.77 3.36 14.22
CA PRO A 156 -2.93 2.16 15.06
C PRO A 156 -3.43 0.95 14.28
N PHE A 157 -4.32 1.14 13.30
CA PHE A 157 -4.75 0.08 12.39
C PHE A 157 -3.56 -0.52 11.63
N LEU A 158 -2.66 0.31 11.11
CA LEU A 158 -1.44 -0.13 10.43
C LEU A 158 -0.51 -0.93 11.37
N ALA A 159 -0.40 -0.56 12.65
CA ALA A 159 0.35 -1.33 13.64
C ALA A 159 -0.25 -2.73 13.85
N LEU A 160 -1.57 -2.81 14.05
CA LEU A 160 -2.31 -4.08 14.21
C LEU A 160 -2.20 -4.96 12.96
N ARG A 161 -2.35 -4.35 11.77
CA ARG A 161 -2.16 -5.03 10.47
C ARG A 161 -0.75 -5.61 10.37
N SER A 162 0.28 -4.83 10.70
CA SER A 162 1.68 -5.28 10.68
C SER A 162 1.93 -6.44 11.61
N PHE A 163 1.32 -6.43 12.79
CA PHE A 163 1.39 -7.54 13.72
C PHE A 163 0.76 -8.80 13.13
N LEU A 164 -0.48 -8.72 12.66
CA LEU A 164 -1.22 -9.88 12.15
C LEU A 164 -0.60 -10.46 10.87
N VAL A 165 -0.13 -9.61 9.94
CA VAL A 165 0.59 -10.05 8.75
C VAL A 165 1.95 -10.65 9.13
N GLY A 166 2.65 -10.05 10.10
CA GLY A 166 3.94 -10.53 10.60
C GLY A 166 3.87 -11.94 11.17
N ILE A 167 2.82 -12.24 11.95
CA ILE A 167 2.56 -13.59 12.49
C ILE A 167 1.74 -14.49 11.54
N THR A 168 1.50 -14.07 10.30
CA THR A 168 0.76 -14.79 9.26
C THR A 168 -0.71 -15.10 9.59
N GLN A 169 -1.35 -14.31 10.45
CA GLN A 169 -2.77 -14.44 10.84
C GLN A 169 -3.63 -13.33 10.23
N THR A 170 -3.83 -13.35 8.92
CA THR A 170 -4.43 -12.26 8.15
C THR A 170 -5.96 -12.28 8.05
N LYS A 171 -6.65 -13.33 8.51
CA LYS A 171 -8.10 -13.50 8.35
C LYS A 171 -8.93 -12.32 8.87
N ALA A 172 -8.48 -11.69 9.97
CA ALA A 172 -9.16 -10.55 10.57
C ALA A 172 -9.21 -9.31 9.68
N LEU A 173 -8.27 -9.18 8.72
CA LEU A 173 -8.21 -8.03 7.81
C LEU A 173 -9.45 -7.97 6.93
N ASN A 174 -10.02 -9.11 6.51
CA ASN A 174 -11.28 -9.13 5.78
C ASN A 174 -12.42 -8.54 6.61
N MET A 175 -12.52 -8.96 7.89
CA MET A 175 -13.59 -8.47 8.78
C MET A 175 -13.49 -6.94 8.96
N ALA A 176 -12.28 -6.44 9.19
CA ALA A 176 -12.04 -5.00 9.33
C ALA A 176 -12.38 -4.25 8.02
N ALA A 177 -11.97 -4.79 6.86
CA ALA A 177 -12.23 -4.17 5.57
C ALA A 177 -13.73 -4.15 5.22
N PHE A 178 -14.46 -5.26 5.44
CA PHE A 178 -15.91 -5.29 5.26
C PHE A 178 -16.63 -4.32 6.21
N THR A 179 -16.16 -4.20 7.45
CA THR A 179 -16.71 -3.23 8.40
C THR A 179 -16.51 -1.80 7.88
N ALA A 180 -15.34 -1.49 7.31
CA ALA A 180 -15.08 -0.18 6.73
C ALA A 180 -16.13 0.20 5.68
N VAL A 181 -16.39 -0.69 4.70
CA VAL A 181 -17.38 -0.43 3.64
C VAL A 181 -18.79 -0.32 4.20
N LEU A 182 -19.19 -1.27 5.06
CA LEU A 182 -20.53 -1.31 5.65
C LEU A 182 -20.84 -0.06 6.50
N VAL A 183 -19.83 0.57 7.05
CA VAL A 183 -19.98 1.81 7.81
C VAL A 183 -19.82 3.02 6.90
N ASN A 184 -18.83 3.05 6.03
CA ASN A 184 -18.50 4.21 5.18
C ASN A 184 -19.66 4.56 4.23
N ILE A 185 -20.19 3.59 3.47
CA ILE A 185 -21.20 3.86 2.44
C ILE A 185 -22.49 4.45 3.01
N PRO A 186 -23.16 3.82 4.02
CA PRO A 186 -24.35 4.40 4.59
C PRO A 186 -24.12 5.73 5.33
N LEU A 187 -22.96 5.86 5.99
CA LEU A 187 -22.62 7.06 6.73
C LEU A 187 -22.30 8.23 5.79
N ASN A 188 -21.63 7.98 4.67
CA ASN A 188 -21.42 8.96 3.60
C ASN A 188 -22.77 9.48 3.09
N TRP A 189 -23.69 8.58 2.72
CA TRP A 189 -25.00 8.98 2.24
C TRP A 189 -25.75 9.83 3.28
N LEU A 190 -25.71 9.40 4.54
CA LEU A 190 -26.40 10.10 5.63
C LEU A 190 -25.81 11.48 5.91
N LEU A 191 -24.48 11.60 6.01
CA LEU A 191 -23.81 12.85 6.36
C LEU A 191 -23.79 13.83 5.17
N ILE A 192 -23.57 13.35 3.96
CA ILE A 192 -23.48 14.20 2.77
C ILE A 192 -24.87 14.74 2.41
N PHE A 193 -25.88 13.86 2.29
CA PHE A 193 -27.19 14.22 1.77
C PHE A 193 -28.26 14.36 2.86
N GLY A 194 -28.21 13.53 3.94
CA GLY A 194 -29.19 13.59 5.02
C GLY A 194 -29.01 14.78 5.96
N PHE A 195 -27.75 15.08 6.30
CA PHE A 195 -27.40 16.22 7.16
C PHE A 195 -26.84 17.43 6.40
N ASP A 196 -26.78 17.35 5.08
CA ASP A 196 -26.28 18.41 4.17
C ASP A 196 -24.87 18.93 4.54
N MET A 197 -24.01 18.00 5.00
CA MET A 197 -22.64 18.34 5.39
C MET A 197 -21.65 18.37 4.21
N GLY A 198 -22.10 17.99 3.01
CA GLY A 198 -21.27 18.01 1.79
C GLY A 198 -19.92 17.30 1.97
N ILE A 199 -18.85 17.98 1.57
CA ILE A 199 -17.46 17.43 1.58
C ILE A 199 -16.96 17.09 3.01
N SER A 200 -17.41 17.82 4.05
CA SER A 200 -17.07 17.50 5.44
C SER A 200 -17.67 16.18 5.87
N GLY A 201 -18.90 15.89 5.41
CA GLY A 201 -19.60 14.63 5.68
C GLY A 201 -18.80 13.43 5.19
N ALA A 202 -18.24 13.50 3.96
CA ALA A 202 -17.38 12.46 3.41
C ALA A 202 -16.12 12.24 4.27
N ALA A 203 -15.46 13.30 4.70
CA ALA A 203 -14.25 13.23 5.52
C ALA A 203 -14.52 12.57 6.89
N ILE A 204 -15.64 12.92 7.52
CA ILE A 204 -16.07 12.35 8.82
C ILE A 204 -16.44 10.88 8.64
N ALA A 205 -17.23 10.54 7.61
CA ALA A 205 -17.63 9.15 7.34
C ALA A 205 -16.42 8.22 7.16
N SER A 206 -15.43 8.65 6.37
CA SER A 206 -14.21 7.88 6.12
C SER A 206 -13.39 7.72 7.40
N SER A 207 -13.23 8.78 8.21
CA SER A 207 -12.51 8.71 9.49
C SER A 207 -13.23 7.82 10.52
N PHE A 208 -14.56 7.84 10.54
CA PHE A 208 -15.37 6.99 11.42
C PHE A 208 -15.32 5.51 10.99
N ALA A 209 -15.32 5.24 9.69
CA ALA A 209 -15.16 3.89 9.15
C ALA A 209 -13.78 3.29 9.50
N GLU A 210 -12.70 4.09 9.47
CA GLU A 210 -11.38 3.70 9.94
C GLU A 210 -11.37 3.38 11.44
N MET A 211 -12.08 4.17 12.26
CA MET A 211 -12.24 3.91 13.69
C MET A 211 -12.95 2.58 13.95
N CYS A 212 -14.04 2.29 13.23
CA CYS A 212 -14.75 1.01 13.36
C CYS A 212 -13.88 -0.17 12.91
N SER A 213 -13.13 -0.04 11.82
CA SER A 213 -12.19 -1.04 11.36
C SER A 213 -11.09 -1.33 12.38
N LEU A 214 -10.52 -0.29 12.98
CA LEU A 214 -9.55 -0.40 14.07
C LEU A 214 -10.14 -1.17 15.25
N ALA A 215 -11.37 -0.82 15.67
CA ALA A 215 -12.05 -1.46 16.80
C ALA A 215 -12.29 -2.95 16.54
N VAL A 216 -12.71 -3.34 15.32
CA VAL A 216 -12.89 -4.73 14.93
C VAL A 216 -11.58 -5.49 14.95
N LEU A 217 -10.51 -4.91 14.38
CA LEU A 217 -9.20 -5.55 14.32
C LEU A 217 -8.59 -5.71 15.73
N ALA A 218 -8.73 -4.71 16.58
CA ALA A 218 -8.30 -4.75 17.96
C ALA A 218 -9.09 -5.80 18.76
N ALA A 219 -10.42 -5.82 18.62
CA ALA A 219 -11.27 -6.82 19.27
C ALA A 219 -10.91 -8.26 18.85
N TYR A 220 -10.64 -8.48 17.54
CA TYR A 220 -10.16 -9.76 17.06
C TYR A 220 -8.83 -10.14 17.70
N MET A 221 -7.84 -9.22 17.68
CA MET A 221 -6.53 -9.49 18.26
C MET A 221 -6.63 -9.85 19.74
N PHE A 222 -7.40 -9.09 20.53
CA PHE A 222 -7.54 -9.34 21.95
C PHE A 222 -8.34 -10.61 22.31
N ARG A 223 -9.17 -11.12 21.39
CA ARG A 223 -9.97 -12.35 21.63
C ARG A 223 -9.32 -13.63 21.12
N HIS A 224 -8.56 -13.55 20.00
CA HIS A 224 -8.09 -14.74 19.28
C HIS A 224 -6.58 -14.95 19.36
N ILE A 225 -5.81 -13.94 19.80
CA ILE A 225 -4.37 -14.06 19.96
C ILE A 225 -4.04 -14.33 21.44
N ASP A 226 -3.21 -15.33 21.68
CA ASP A 226 -2.75 -15.64 23.03
C ASP A 226 -1.83 -14.52 23.54
N LYS A 227 -2.36 -13.70 24.46
CA LYS A 227 -1.68 -12.53 25.01
C LYS A 227 -0.40 -12.92 25.79
N LYS A 228 -0.43 -14.10 26.45
CA LYS A 228 0.72 -14.58 27.25
C LYS A 228 1.81 -15.08 26.33
N ALA A 229 1.47 -15.91 25.35
CA ALA A 229 2.42 -16.46 24.39
C ALA A 229 3.13 -15.37 23.59
N TYR A 230 2.38 -14.37 23.10
CA TYR A 230 2.93 -13.26 22.32
C TYR A 230 3.42 -12.07 23.16
N GLY A 231 3.36 -12.13 24.47
CA GLY A 231 3.83 -11.03 25.33
C GLY A 231 3.12 -9.70 25.07
N LEU A 232 1.81 -9.75 24.83
CA LEU A 232 0.99 -8.56 24.54
C LEU A 232 0.71 -7.78 25.82
N TYR A 233 1.76 -7.30 26.47
CA TYR A 233 1.70 -6.42 27.63
C TYR A 233 2.27 -5.06 27.28
N TRP A 234 1.64 -4.04 27.83
CA TRP A 234 2.08 -2.67 27.70
C TRP A 234 3.45 -2.48 28.37
N HIS A 235 4.47 -2.23 27.56
CA HIS A 235 5.82 -2.01 28.03
C HIS A 235 6.56 -1.09 27.06
N ILE A 236 7.24 -0.08 27.59
CA ILE A 236 8.08 0.82 26.79
C ILE A 236 9.52 0.35 26.90
N ASP A 237 10.13 0.04 25.76
CA ASP A 237 11.53 -0.33 25.64
C ASP A 237 12.18 0.47 24.51
N ILE A 238 12.95 1.49 24.88
CA ILE A 238 13.59 2.40 23.96
C ILE A 238 14.59 1.67 23.05
N THR A 239 15.21 0.58 23.53
CA THR A 239 16.16 -0.19 22.72
C THR A 239 15.46 -0.89 21.57
N VAL A 240 14.32 -1.54 21.85
CA VAL A 240 13.48 -2.16 20.82
C VAL A 240 12.90 -1.09 19.87
N LEU A 241 12.48 0.05 20.39
CA LEU A 241 12.00 1.16 19.56
C LEU A 241 13.08 1.65 18.58
N LYS A 242 14.32 1.83 19.06
CA LYS A 242 15.44 2.22 18.18
C LYS A 242 15.73 1.19 17.11
N GLU A 243 15.66 -0.11 17.44
CA GLU A 243 15.82 -1.20 16.47
C GLU A 243 14.73 -1.12 15.37
N VAL A 244 13.47 -1.02 15.77
CA VAL A 244 12.34 -0.89 14.83
C VAL A 244 12.50 0.36 13.98
N PHE A 245 12.81 1.49 14.58
CA PHE A 245 12.98 2.76 13.88
C PHE A 245 14.12 2.71 12.86
N SER A 246 15.26 2.10 13.21
CA SER A 246 16.42 1.99 12.31
C SER A 246 16.12 1.24 11.01
N ILE A 247 15.15 0.32 11.04
CA ILE A 247 14.67 -0.43 9.87
C ILE A 247 13.55 0.35 9.18
N SER A 248 12.60 0.88 9.95
CA SER A 248 11.37 1.48 9.42
C SER A 248 11.60 2.83 8.76
N VAL A 249 12.56 3.64 9.22
CA VAL A 249 12.83 4.97 8.66
C VAL A 249 13.16 4.92 7.16
N TRP A 250 13.90 3.91 6.74
CA TRP A 250 14.24 3.74 5.33
C TRP A 250 13.03 3.35 4.48
N SER A 251 12.12 2.53 5.05
CA SER A 251 10.86 2.21 4.40
C SER A 251 9.93 3.43 4.32
N MET A 252 9.89 4.29 5.35
CA MET A 252 9.16 5.56 5.31
C MET A 252 9.64 6.43 4.15
N LEU A 253 10.95 6.62 4.04
CA LEU A 253 11.56 7.40 2.96
C LEU A 253 11.30 6.77 1.58
N GLN A 254 11.34 5.44 1.48
CA GLN A 254 11.06 4.71 0.24
C GLN A 254 9.63 4.97 -0.25
N PHE A 255 8.62 4.82 0.62
CA PHE A 255 7.22 5.01 0.24
C PHE A 255 6.90 6.47 -0.07
N PHE A 256 7.44 7.40 0.70
CA PHE A 256 7.32 8.82 0.39
C PHE A 256 7.92 9.15 -0.99
N THR A 257 9.12 8.66 -1.28
CA THR A 257 9.76 8.83 -2.59
C THR A 257 8.92 8.23 -3.72
N SER A 258 8.29 7.08 -3.51
CA SER A 258 7.43 6.44 -4.52
C SER A 258 6.23 7.31 -4.90
N VAL A 259 5.60 7.97 -3.92
CA VAL A 259 4.50 8.91 -4.21
C VAL A 259 5.01 10.14 -4.97
N ALA A 260 6.17 10.67 -4.59
CA ALA A 260 6.77 11.80 -5.30
C ALA A 260 7.09 11.49 -6.76
N ILE A 261 7.56 10.26 -7.06
CA ILE A 261 7.81 9.81 -8.44
C ILE A 261 6.52 9.77 -9.26
N TRP A 262 5.44 9.24 -8.72
CA TRP A 262 4.14 9.25 -9.38
C TRP A 262 3.66 10.66 -9.68
N PHE A 263 3.83 11.58 -8.75
CA PHE A 263 3.51 12.99 -8.98
C PHE A 263 4.33 13.57 -10.13
N LEU A 264 5.65 13.36 -10.14
CA LEU A 264 6.54 13.84 -11.21
C LEU A 264 6.22 13.22 -12.57
N PHE A 265 5.77 11.97 -12.62
CA PHE A 265 5.28 11.33 -13.84
C PHE A 265 4.08 12.09 -14.43
N PHE A 266 3.09 12.42 -13.61
CA PHE A 266 1.92 13.16 -14.07
C PHE A 266 2.26 14.60 -14.48
N VAL A 267 3.22 15.25 -13.80
CA VAL A 267 3.75 16.56 -14.23
C VAL A 267 4.42 16.47 -15.60
N ALA A 268 5.13 15.38 -15.89
CA ALA A 268 5.73 15.17 -17.22
C ALA A 268 4.67 14.96 -18.30
N ILE A 269 3.57 14.25 -18.00
CA ILE A 269 2.47 14.02 -18.93
C ILE A 269 1.65 15.30 -19.18
N GLU A 270 1.45 16.13 -18.16
CA GLU A 270 0.74 17.42 -18.32
C GLU A 270 1.34 18.29 -19.41
N ARG A 271 2.67 18.22 -19.60
CA ARG A 271 3.37 18.96 -20.66
C ARG A 271 3.02 18.50 -22.08
N LEU A 272 2.45 17.30 -22.24
CA LEU A 272 2.02 16.76 -23.53
C LEU A 272 0.69 17.37 -23.97
N GLY A 273 -0.20 17.67 -23.02
CA GLY A 273 -1.50 18.26 -23.26
C GLY A 273 -2.61 17.68 -22.39
N GLU A 274 -3.77 18.32 -22.43
CA GLU A 274 -4.94 17.94 -21.62
C GLU A 274 -5.50 16.56 -22.02
N THR A 275 -5.47 16.24 -23.32
CA THR A 275 -5.95 14.96 -23.85
C THR A 275 -5.10 13.81 -23.35
N GLU A 276 -3.77 13.94 -23.40
CA GLU A 276 -2.82 12.95 -22.93
C GLU A 276 -2.92 12.75 -21.41
N LEU A 277 -3.16 13.84 -20.69
CA LEU A 277 -3.41 13.79 -19.24
C LEU A 277 -4.71 13.05 -18.92
N ALA A 278 -5.80 13.31 -19.66
CA ALA A 278 -7.08 12.62 -19.52
C ALA A 278 -6.93 11.11 -19.80
N VAL A 279 -6.26 10.73 -20.90
CA VAL A 279 -5.94 9.34 -21.23
C VAL A 279 -5.15 8.68 -20.10
N SER A 280 -4.13 9.35 -19.59
CA SER A 280 -3.28 8.81 -18.52
C SER A 280 -4.05 8.60 -17.21
N ASN A 281 -5.01 9.45 -16.89
CA ASN A 281 -5.90 9.27 -15.75
C ASN A 281 -6.80 8.03 -15.90
N ILE A 282 -7.33 7.76 -17.11
CA ILE A 282 -8.08 6.54 -17.40
C ILE A 282 -7.20 5.31 -17.20
N VAL A 283 -6.02 5.29 -17.83
CA VAL A 283 -5.06 4.18 -17.73
C VAL A 283 -4.64 3.94 -16.26
N ARG A 284 -4.39 5.01 -15.51
CA ARG A 284 -4.09 4.95 -14.08
C ARG A 284 -5.22 4.30 -13.27
N SER A 285 -6.46 4.68 -13.53
CA SER A 285 -7.63 4.16 -12.81
C SER A 285 -7.78 2.66 -13.02
N VAL A 286 -7.56 2.17 -14.24
CA VAL A 286 -7.58 0.73 -14.52
C VAL A 286 -6.35 0.03 -13.92
N SER A 287 -5.17 0.66 -13.98
CA SER A 287 -3.93 0.10 -13.42
C SER A 287 -4.03 -0.13 -11.90
N ALA A 288 -4.80 0.71 -11.20
CA ALA A 288 -5.02 0.57 -9.76
C ALA A 288 -5.61 -0.80 -9.39
N LEU A 289 -6.48 -1.39 -10.22
CA LEU A 289 -7.05 -2.72 -9.98
C LEU A 289 -5.97 -3.83 -10.06
N PHE A 290 -5.07 -3.74 -11.04
CA PHE A 290 -3.96 -4.69 -11.19
C PHE A 290 -2.92 -4.51 -10.07
N SER A 291 -2.71 -3.28 -9.62
CA SER A 291 -1.79 -2.98 -8.53
C SER A 291 -2.23 -3.59 -7.19
N VAL A 292 -3.53 -3.80 -6.97
CA VAL A 292 -4.05 -4.50 -5.78
C VAL A 292 -3.42 -5.88 -5.64
N ILE A 293 -3.37 -6.66 -6.74
CA ILE A 293 -2.81 -8.03 -6.74
C ILE A 293 -1.30 -7.96 -6.46
N VAL A 294 -0.58 -7.09 -7.18
CA VAL A 294 0.87 -6.92 -7.03
C VAL A 294 1.23 -6.49 -5.61
N ASN A 295 0.55 -5.47 -5.08
CA ASN A 295 0.82 -4.93 -3.75
C ASN A 295 0.52 -5.93 -2.63
N ALA A 296 -0.57 -6.71 -2.75
CA ALA A 296 -0.90 -7.75 -1.78
C ALA A 296 0.16 -8.86 -1.74
N LEU A 297 0.53 -9.38 -2.91
CA LEU A 297 1.56 -10.41 -3.05
C LEU A 297 2.93 -9.91 -2.57
N ALA A 298 3.33 -8.72 -2.99
CA ALA A 298 4.60 -8.12 -2.60
C ALA A 298 4.66 -7.82 -1.09
N GLY A 299 3.63 -7.20 -0.52
CA GLY A 299 3.59 -6.85 0.91
C GLY A 299 3.65 -8.08 1.83
N VAL A 300 2.98 -9.18 1.44
CA VAL A 300 3.05 -10.45 2.16
C VAL A 300 4.43 -11.10 1.97
N THR A 301 5.07 -10.97 0.80
CA THR A 301 6.40 -11.55 0.55
C THR A 301 7.42 -11.08 1.58
N GLY A 302 7.47 -9.79 1.89
CA GLY A 302 8.39 -9.25 2.89
C GLY A 302 8.25 -9.95 4.25
N SER A 303 7.01 -10.18 4.68
CA SER A 303 6.72 -10.88 5.94
C SER A 303 7.12 -12.36 5.91
N LEU A 304 6.76 -13.08 4.82
CA LEU A 304 7.08 -14.51 4.70
C LEU A 304 8.59 -14.75 4.60
N VAL A 305 9.32 -13.89 3.87
CA VAL A 305 10.78 -13.93 3.79
C VAL A 305 11.40 -13.66 5.15
N SER A 306 10.92 -12.66 5.88
CA SER A 306 11.44 -12.35 7.21
C SER A 306 11.22 -13.50 8.19
N ASN A 307 10.06 -14.16 8.15
CA ASN A 307 9.78 -15.38 8.92
C ASN A 307 10.75 -16.53 8.55
N LEU A 308 11.01 -16.77 7.26
CA LEU A 308 11.97 -17.80 6.82
C LEU A 308 13.38 -17.52 7.33
N ILE A 309 13.80 -16.26 7.28
CA ILE A 309 15.13 -15.86 7.75
C ILE A 309 15.23 -16.03 9.27
N GLY A 310 14.19 -15.64 10.01
CA GLY A 310 14.13 -15.88 11.46
C GLY A 310 14.21 -17.36 11.82
N ALA A 311 13.58 -18.22 11.01
CA ALA A 311 13.65 -19.68 11.19
C ALA A 311 14.97 -20.32 10.70
N GLY A 312 15.94 -19.52 10.18
CA GLY A 312 17.20 -20.04 9.63
C GLY A 312 17.09 -20.64 8.23
N GLU A 313 15.92 -20.58 7.59
CA GLU A 313 15.61 -21.24 6.31
C GLU A 313 15.88 -20.33 5.09
N LYS A 314 17.04 -19.68 5.07
CA LYS A 314 17.44 -18.71 4.02
C LYS A 314 17.35 -19.28 2.60
N LYS A 315 17.72 -20.54 2.41
CA LYS A 315 17.68 -21.22 1.09
C LYS A 315 16.26 -21.34 0.50
N LYS A 316 15.22 -21.15 1.30
CA LYS A 316 13.83 -21.21 0.83
C LYS A 316 13.31 -19.86 0.31
N VAL A 317 14.08 -18.77 0.40
CA VAL A 317 13.66 -17.43 -0.02
C VAL A 317 13.35 -17.37 -1.51
N PHE A 318 14.29 -17.78 -2.39
CA PHE A 318 14.05 -17.82 -3.85
C PHE A 318 12.91 -18.74 -4.25
N PRO A 319 12.84 -20.01 -3.76
CA PRO A 319 11.70 -20.88 -4.02
C PRO A 319 10.36 -20.27 -3.62
N LEU A 320 10.31 -19.55 -2.50
CA LEU A 320 9.11 -18.84 -2.06
C LEU A 320 8.74 -17.71 -3.03
N CYS A 321 9.69 -16.86 -3.40
CA CYS A 321 9.47 -15.78 -4.38
C CYS A 321 8.92 -16.33 -5.70
N HIS A 322 9.49 -17.40 -6.23
CA HIS A 322 9.00 -18.05 -7.45
C HIS A 322 7.57 -18.57 -7.32
N LYS A 323 7.21 -19.18 -6.16
CA LYS A 323 5.83 -19.62 -5.91
C LYS A 323 4.85 -18.44 -5.91
N ILE A 324 5.23 -17.33 -5.27
CA ILE A 324 4.40 -16.11 -5.20
C ILE A 324 4.23 -15.50 -6.59
N ILE A 325 5.31 -15.39 -7.38
CA ILE A 325 5.25 -14.88 -8.75
C ILE A 325 4.36 -15.77 -9.64
N ARG A 326 4.49 -17.10 -9.55
CA ARG A 326 3.62 -18.02 -10.30
C ARG A 326 2.15 -17.86 -9.90
N LEU A 327 1.88 -17.70 -8.61
CA LEU A 327 0.53 -17.46 -8.11
C LEU A 327 -0.02 -16.13 -8.64
N GLY A 328 0.79 -15.08 -8.65
CA GLY A 328 0.42 -13.78 -9.19
C GLY A 328 0.15 -13.82 -10.69
N TYR A 329 0.94 -14.56 -11.47
CA TYR A 329 0.65 -14.77 -12.89
C TYR A 329 -0.62 -15.58 -13.10
N ALA A 330 -0.85 -16.63 -12.31
CA ALA A 330 -2.07 -17.45 -12.41
C ALA A 330 -3.35 -16.63 -12.13
N THR A 331 -3.27 -15.60 -11.28
CA THR A 331 -4.40 -14.71 -10.97
C THR A 331 -4.48 -13.50 -11.89
N GLY A 332 -3.36 -12.92 -12.29
CA GLY A 332 -3.32 -11.69 -13.09
C GLY A 332 -3.48 -11.91 -14.59
N ILE A 333 -2.94 -13.00 -15.17
CA ILE A 333 -3.04 -13.25 -16.62
C ILE A 333 -4.49 -13.36 -17.10
N PRO A 334 -5.41 -14.07 -16.42
CA PRO A 334 -6.82 -14.10 -16.83
C PRO A 334 -7.47 -12.71 -16.81
N LEU A 335 -7.13 -11.87 -15.83
CA LEU A 335 -7.63 -10.51 -15.75
C LEU A 335 -7.04 -9.60 -16.85
N ILE A 336 -5.77 -9.77 -17.20
CA ILE A 336 -5.15 -9.08 -18.34
C ILE A 336 -5.83 -9.49 -19.63
N ALA A 337 -6.03 -10.78 -19.87
CA ALA A 337 -6.74 -11.30 -21.05
C ALA A 337 -8.17 -10.73 -21.14
N PHE A 338 -8.89 -10.70 -20.02
CA PHE A 338 -10.19 -10.06 -19.94
C PHE A 338 -10.13 -8.56 -20.28
N ALA A 339 -9.20 -7.81 -19.69
CA ALA A 339 -9.04 -6.40 -19.95
C ALA A 339 -8.65 -6.10 -21.41
N LEU A 340 -7.82 -6.94 -22.03
CA LEU A 340 -7.46 -6.83 -23.45
C LEU A 340 -8.66 -7.11 -24.36
N PHE A 341 -9.45 -8.13 -24.05
CA PHE A 341 -10.65 -8.46 -24.84
C PHE A 341 -11.73 -7.36 -24.74
N PHE A 342 -11.92 -6.83 -23.54
CA PHE A 342 -12.94 -5.80 -23.25
C PHE A 342 -12.37 -4.39 -23.16
N HIS A 343 -11.23 -4.09 -23.80
CA HIS A 343 -10.58 -2.77 -23.67
C HIS A 343 -11.47 -1.61 -24.11
N GLN A 344 -12.22 -1.76 -25.23
CA GLN A 344 -13.11 -0.70 -25.71
C GLN A 344 -14.22 -0.36 -24.71
N PRO A 345 -15.06 -1.31 -24.21
CA PRO A 345 -16.05 -1.00 -23.18
C PRO A 345 -15.43 -0.52 -21.86
N ILE A 346 -14.25 -1.00 -21.48
CA ILE A 346 -13.56 -0.54 -20.24
C ILE A 346 -13.15 0.94 -20.39
N ILE A 347 -12.51 1.31 -21.49
CA ILE A 347 -12.10 2.70 -21.73
C ILE A 347 -13.33 3.57 -21.99
N GLY A 348 -14.31 3.08 -22.77
CA GLY A 348 -15.56 3.77 -23.08
C GLY A 348 -16.44 4.06 -21.87
N ALA A 349 -16.27 3.29 -20.77
CA ALA A 349 -16.96 3.60 -19.51
C ALA A 349 -16.48 4.92 -18.86
N TYR A 350 -15.31 5.43 -19.24
CA TYR A 350 -14.74 6.68 -18.72
C TYR A 350 -14.98 7.88 -19.65
N THR A 351 -15.22 7.65 -20.95
CA THR A 351 -15.37 8.73 -21.93
C THR A 351 -16.17 8.28 -23.16
N GLU A 352 -17.02 9.16 -23.66
CA GLU A 352 -17.75 8.96 -24.91
C GLU A 352 -16.96 9.46 -26.13
N ASN A 353 -15.81 10.13 -25.93
CA ASN A 353 -14.99 10.69 -27.03
C ASN A 353 -14.20 9.57 -27.73
N PRO A 354 -14.52 9.24 -29.03
CA PRO A 354 -13.83 8.16 -29.74
C PRO A 354 -12.33 8.42 -29.92
N GLY A 355 -11.91 9.70 -30.03
CA GLY A 355 -10.49 10.07 -30.13
C GLY A 355 -9.69 9.72 -28.89
N ILE A 356 -10.26 9.92 -27.69
CA ILE A 356 -9.63 9.53 -26.42
C ILE A 356 -9.56 8.01 -26.33
N VAL A 357 -10.62 7.29 -26.71
CA VAL A 357 -10.64 5.81 -26.69
C VAL A 357 -9.55 5.24 -27.57
N GLN A 358 -9.36 5.80 -28.79
CA GLN A 358 -8.32 5.36 -29.71
C GLN A 358 -6.91 5.68 -29.19
N LEU A 359 -6.69 6.88 -28.65
CA LEU A 359 -5.39 7.30 -28.11
C LEU A 359 -5.01 6.49 -26.86
N ALA A 360 -5.98 6.09 -26.06
CA ALA A 360 -5.77 5.33 -24.83
C ALA A 360 -5.28 3.89 -25.06
N TRP A 361 -5.54 3.30 -26.24
CA TRP A 361 -5.21 1.90 -26.50
C TRP A 361 -3.74 1.55 -26.30
N ALA A 362 -2.82 2.33 -26.87
CA ALA A 362 -1.39 2.04 -26.79
C ALA A 362 -0.82 2.17 -25.34
N PRO A 363 -1.10 3.28 -24.60
CA PRO A 363 -0.73 3.36 -23.18
C PRO A 363 -1.38 2.27 -22.31
N PHE A 364 -2.64 1.91 -22.60
CA PHE A 364 -3.36 0.85 -21.89
C PHE A 364 -2.69 -0.52 -22.08
N LEU A 365 -2.30 -0.85 -23.31
CA LEU A 365 -1.57 -2.09 -23.61
C LEU A 365 -0.21 -2.12 -22.89
N VAL A 366 0.54 -1.01 -22.95
CA VAL A 366 1.83 -0.88 -22.26
C VAL A 366 1.64 -1.08 -20.75
N MET A 367 0.64 -0.46 -20.14
CA MET A 367 0.33 -0.63 -18.71
C MET A 367 -0.01 -2.08 -18.37
N LEU A 368 -0.83 -2.77 -19.16
CA LEU A 368 -1.16 -4.17 -18.90
C LEU A 368 0.07 -5.09 -19.00
N LEU A 369 0.92 -4.85 -20.00
CA LEU A 369 2.17 -5.60 -20.15
C LEU A 369 3.18 -5.32 -19.05
N ASN A 370 3.13 -4.14 -18.41
CA ASN A 370 3.97 -3.81 -17.26
C ASN A 370 3.76 -4.79 -16.10
N TYR A 371 2.57 -5.39 -15.97
CA TYR A 371 2.29 -6.37 -14.93
C TYR A 371 3.32 -7.52 -14.90
N PHE A 372 3.81 -7.97 -16.07
CA PHE A 372 4.79 -9.05 -16.17
C PHE A 372 6.15 -8.69 -15.56
N PHE A 373 6.50 -7.42 -15.53
CA PHE A 373 7.74 -6.92 -14.94
C PHE A 373 7.52 -6.42 -13.51
N ALA A 374 6.39 -5.77 -13.26
CA ALA A 374 6.06 -5.20 -11.96
C ALA A 374 5.89 -6.28 -10.88
N LEU A 375 5.20 -7.38 -11.19
CA LEU A 375 5.00 -8.46 -10.24
C LEU A 375 6.33 -9.05 -9.71
N PRO A 376 7.24 -9.56 -10.53
CA PRO A 376 8.53 -10.05 -10.02
C PRO A 376 9.38 -8.92 -9.43
N GLY A 377 9.37 -7.72 -10.01
CA GLY A 377 10.10 -6.56 -9.51
C GLY A 377 9.75 -6.24 -8.06
N TYR A 378 8.48 -6.06 -7.77
CA TYR A 378 8.01 -5.75 -6.42
C TYR A 378 8.09 -6.95 -5.45
N VAL A 379 7.92 -8.19 -5.91
CA VAL A 379 8.12 -9.39 -5.09
C VAL A 379 9.57 -9.47 -4.62
N TYR A 380 10.55 -9.32 -5.50
CA TYR A 380 11.97 -9.35 -5.09
C TYR A 380 12.38 -8.13 -4.27
N LEU A 381 11.84 -6.94 -4.55
CA LEU A 381 12.06 -5.75 -3.75
C LEU A 381 11.59 -5.96 -2.30
N ASN A 382 10.38 -6.49 -2.13
CA ASN A 382 9.84 -6.77 -0.81
C ASN A 382 10.53 -7.98 -0.15
N ALA A 383 11.01 -8.95 -0.91
CA ALA A 383 11.89 -10.00 -0.38
C ALA A 383 13.18 -9.42 0.20
N ALA A 384 13.82 -8.48 -0.52
CA ALA A 384 15.00 -7.77 -0.02
C ALA A 384 14.68 -6.93 1.22
N THR A 385 13.53 -6.25 1.26
CA THR A 385 13.01 -5.54 2.46
C THR A 385 12.84 -6.52 3.62
N GLY A 386 12.28 -7.71 3.38
CA GLY A 386 12.08 -8.77 4.37
C GLY A 386 13.37 -9.31 4.98
N THR A 387 14.53 -9.11 4.32
CA THR A 387 15.83 -9.42 4.94
C THR A 387 16.21 -8.45 6.06
N GLY A 388 15.51 -7.33 6.21
CA GLY A 388 15.82 -6.22 7.11
C GLY A 388 16.80 -5.21 6.54
N ALA A 389 17.26 -5.37 5.29
CA ALA A 389 18.19 -4.45 4.63
C ALA A 389 17.47 -3.25 3.99
N THR A 390 16.56 -2.62 4.72
CA THR A 390 15.70 -1.52 4.24
C THR A 390 16.49 -0.32 3.74
N ARG A 391 17.66 -0.02 4.34
CA ARG A 391 18.58 1.01 3.86
C ARG A 391 19.09 0.70 2.44
N THR A 392 19.49 -0.54 2.18
CA THR A 392 19.95 -0.97 0.85
C THR A 392 18.81 -0.88 -0.16
N VAL A 393 17.61 -1.29 0.21
CA VAL A 393 16.40 -1.17 -0.62
C VAL A 393 16.08 0.29 -0.93
N PHE A 394 16.21 1.19 0.04
CA PHE A 394 16.06 2.62 -0.21
C PHE A 394 17.12 3.17 -1.18
N ILE A 395 18.37 2.71 -1.11
CA ILE A 395 19.40 3.07 -2.10
C ILE A 395 19.00 2.58 -3.50
N PHE A 396 18.44 1.36 -3.64
CA PHE A 396 17.89 0.88 -4.91
C PHE A 396 16.77 1.79 -5.42
N GLN A 397 15.89 2.22 -4.54
CA GLN A 397 14.83 3.18 -4.87
C GLN A 397 15.42 4.48 -5.41
N VAL A 398 16.39 5.09 -4.73
CA VAL A 398 17.00 6.36 -5.13
C VAL A 398 17.73 6.24 -6.48
N THR A 399 18.57 5.21 -6.65
CA THR A 399 19.32 5.00 -7.90
C THR A 399 18.39 4.75 -9.08
N THR A 400 17.32 3.98 -8.86
CA THR A 400 16.29 3.73 -9.88
C THR A 400 15.52 5.00 -10.20
N THR A 401 15.18 5.81 -9.18
CA THR A 401 14.49 7.08 -9.36
C THR A 401 15.30 8.05 -10.22
N ILE A 402 16.60 8.16 -9.97
CA ILE A 402 17.49 9.02 -10.78
C ILE A 402 17.49 8.56 -12.24
N ALA A 403 17.66 7.26 -12.48
CA ALA A 403 17.64 6.71 -13.83
C ALA A 403 16.28 6.90 -14.53
N TYR A 404 15.19 6.70 -13.78
CA TYR A 404 13.83 6.91 -14.25
C TYR A 404 13.56 8.36 -14.65
N LEU A 405 13.90 9.32 -13.79
CA LEU A 405 13.71 10.74 -14.07
C LEU A 405 14.58 11.22 -15.23
N PHE A 406 15.82 10.73 -15.31
CA PHE A 406 16.69 11.02 -16.45
C PHE A 406 16.07 10.52 -17.77
N CYS A 407 15.52 9.30 -17.77
CA CYS A 407 14.85 8.75 -18.95
C CYS A 407 13.54 9.51 -19.24
N LEU A 408 12.72 9.77 -18.24
CA LEU A 408 11.42 10.45 -18.39
C LEU A 408 11.57 11.87 -18.96
N TRP A 409 12.53 12.64 -18.48
CA TRP A 409 12.76 14.02 -18.92
C TRP A 409 13.66 14.13 -20.15
N GLY A 410 14.35 13.02 -20.49
CA GLY A 410 15.08 12.89 -21.76
C GLY A 410 14.17 12.63 -22.97
N LEU A 411 12.89 12.29 -22.74
CA LEU A 411 11.91 12.12 -23.82
C LEU A 411 11.53 13.48 -24.41
N ASP A 412 11.62 13.60 -25.73
CA ASP A 412 11.16 14.79 -26.44
C ASP A 412 9.62 14.83 -26.49
N TYR A 413 9.00 15.73 -25.73
CA TYR A 413 7.55 15.86 -25.65
C TYR A 413 6.84 16.14 -26.99
N ARG A 414 7.57 16.59 -28.02
CA ARG A 414 7.01 16.90 -29.34
C ARG A 414 6.92 15.70 -30.27
N ASN A 415 7.80 14.71 -30.11
CA ASN A 415 7.99 13.64 -31.08
C ASN A 415 7.75 12.24 -30.51
N VAL A 416 7.51 12.10 -29.19
CA VAL A 416 7.39 10.82 -28.52
C VAL A 416 5.93 10.55 -28.15
N PRO A 417 5.34 9.40 -28.53
CA PRO A 417 3.96 9.06 -28.20
C PRO A 417 3.77 8.81 -26.69
N LEU A 418 2.56 9.07 -26.18
CA LEU A 418 2.18 8.89 -24.78
C LEU A 418 2.54 7.48 -24.24
N ALA A 419 2.41 6.45 -25.07
CA ALA A 419 2.76 5.07 -24.72
C ALA A 419 4.24 4.90 -24.30
N ALA A 420 5.16 5.71 -24.84
CA ALA A 420 6.55 5.66 -24.47
C ALA A 420 6.81 6.21 -23.05
N TYR A 421 6.05 7.22 -22.62
CA TYR A 421 6.08 7.69 -21.24
C TYR A 421 5.66 6.60 -20.27
N TRP A 422 4.59 5.86 -20.59
CA TRP A 422 4.16 4.70 -19.81
C TRP A 422 5.18 3.54 -19.86
N ALA A 423 5.94 3.39 -20.95
CA ALA A 423 6.98 2.37 -21.06
C ALA A 423 8.20 2.64 -20.17
N VAL A 424 8.42 3.88 -19.72
CA VAL A 424 9.48 4.20 -18.75
C VAL A 424 9.24 3.49 -17.40
N GLU A 425 7.99 3.17 -17.08
CA GLU A 425 7.66 2.36 -15.90
C GLU A 425 8.29 0.96 -15.94
N TYR A 426 8.54 0.38 -17.13
CA TYR A 426 9.24 -0.90 -17.25
C TYR A 426 10.68 -0.78 -16.74
N LEU A 427 11.37 0.30 -17.12
CA LEU A 427 12.74 0.56 -16.66
C LEU A 427 12.77 0.62 -15.13
N TYR A 428 11.80 1.33 -14.53
CA TYR A 428 11.70 1.49 -13.09
C TYR A 428 11.58 0.13 -12.37
N VAL A 429 10.61 -0.69 -12.76
CA VAL A 429 10.35 -1.97 -12.08
C VAL A 429 11.42 -3.02 -12.38
N ILE A 430 12.02 -3.02 -13.60
CA ILE A 430 13.10 -3.93 -13.97
C ILE A 430 14.37 -3.61 -13.18
N LEU A 431 14.74 -2.33 -13.05
CA LEU A 431 15.91 -1.91 -12.28
C LEU A 431 15.75 -2.28 -10.78
N LEU A 432 14.60 -1.97 -10.17
CA LEU A 432 14.32 -2.35 -8.79
C LEU A 432 14.41 -3.86 -8.57
N GLY A 433 13.78 -4.63 -9.46
CA GLY A 433 13.79 -6.09 -9.40
C GLY A 433 15.19 -6.66 -9.58
N THR A 434 15.95 -6.18 -10.57
CA THR A 434 17.30 -6.65 -10.88
C THR A 434 18.26 -6.38 -9.71
N GLN A 435 18.28 -5.15 -9.18
CA GLN A 435 19.12 -4.79 -8.02
C GLN A 435 18.77 -5.68 -6.81
N SER A 436 17.47 -5.92 -6.58
CA SER A 436 17.02 -6.78 -5.47
C SER A 436 17.43 -8.23 -5.65
N VAL A 437 17.31 -8.80 -6.86
CA VAL A 437 17.76 -10.17 -7.17
C VAL A 437 19.29 -10.30 -7.01
N ILE A 438 20.06 -9.34 -7.52
CA ILE A 438 21.52 -9.33 -7.37
C ILE A 438 21.89 -9.31 -5.88
N TYR A 439 21.25 -8.45 -5.09
CA TYR A 439 21.47 -8.36 -3.65
C TYR A 439 21.17 -9.70 -2.94
N LEU A 440 20.01 -10.30 -3.20
CA LEU A 440 19.60 -11.57 -2.59
C LEU A 440 20.58 -12.72 -2.96
N LYS A 441 21.02 -12.78 -4.21
CA LYS A 441 22.04 -13.76 -4.65
C LYS A 441 23.38 -13.54 -3.96
N TYR A 442 23.85 -12.29 -3.91
CA TYR A 442 25.12 -11.94 -3.27
C TYR A 442 25.15 -12.32 -1.79
N LYS A 443 24.04 -12.13 -1.10
CA LYS A 443 23.87 -12.50 0.32
C LYS A 443 23.55 -13.98 0.56
N GLN A 444 23.48 -14.79 -0.49
CA GLN A 444 23.22 -16.24 -0.45
C GLN A 444 21.90 -16.60 0.28
N TYR A 445 20.86 -15.86 -0.03
CA TYR A 445 19.50 -16.18 0.44
C TYR A 445 18.87 -17.30 -0.39
#